data_46d4dff2a031694cd41dc2cecf9755e5
#
_entry.id   46d4dff2a031694cd41dc2cecf9755e5
#
_cell.length_a   1.000
_cell.length_b   1.000
_cell.length_c   1.000
_cell.angle_alpha   90.00
_cell.angle_beta   90.00
_cell.angle_gamma   90.00
#
_symmetry.space_group_name_H-M   'P 1'
#
loop_
_entity.id
_entity.type
_entity.pdbx_description
1 polymer ?
#
loop_
_entity_poly.entity_id
_entity_poly.type
_entity_poly.pdbx_seq_one_letter_code
_entity_poly.pdbx_strand_id
1 'polypeptide(L)'
;NDLLVDRFSTVTNSQADQSVNERANFYKIAFTDIKNNPILGVGIGNWKLTSIQRANKFLEGYRIPFRTHNDFLEVTAEVGIIGGLCFIYFIFFPFLFSFNKIRRGESFNAYHLIFLIVGVYILDSMLNFPMHRPVIINYLFFAFALFHLNDKKLQL
;
A
#
# COMPACT_ATOMS: atom_id res chain seq x y z
N ASN A 1 23.81 -28.99 18.01
CA ASN A 1 22.53 -28.35 17.64
C ASN A 1 22.55 -26.81 17.89
N ASP A 2 23.27 -26.34 18.89
CA ASP A 2 23.29 -24.90 19.28
C ASP A 2 23.97 -24.02 18.21
N LEU A 3 25.02 -24.53 17.56
CA LEU A 3 25.72 -23.81 16.49
C LEU A 3 24.84 -23.55 15.25
N LEU A 4 23.90 -24.46 14.96
CA LEU A 4 22.96 -24.26 13.85
C LEU A 4 21.89 -23.25 14.23
N VAL A 5 21.38 -23.31 15.45
CA VAL A 5 20.38 -22.36 15.97
C VAL A 5 20.94 -20.94 16.00
N ASP A 6 22.18 -20.78 16.49
CA ASP A 6 22.86 -19.47 16.50
C ASP A 6 23.13 -18.92 15.09
N ARG A 7 23.53 -19.76 14.15
CA ARG A 7 23.70 -19.34 12.75
C ARG A 7 22.38 -18.95 12.09
N PHE A 8 21.31 -19.73 12.33
CA PHE A 8 19.97 -19.39 11.83
C PHE A 8 19.45 -18.09 12.43
N SER A 9 19.61 -17.87 13.72
CA SER A 9 19.17 -16.63 14.38
C SER A 9 19.95 -15.41 13.89
N THR A 10 21.26 -15.53 13.68
CA THR A 10 22.12 -14.44 13.18
C THR A 10 21.77 -14.08 11.73
N VAL A 11 21.56 -15.09 10.87
CA VAL A 11 21.16 -14.87 9.46
C VAL A 11 19.77 -14.26 9.37
N THR A 12 18.79 -14.75 10.15
CA THR A 12 17.43 -14.21 10.15
C THR A 12 17.37 -12.79 10.69
N ASN A 13 18.08 -12.47 11.74
CA ASN A 13 18.11 -11.13 12.31
C ASN A 13 18.79 -10.13 11.35
N SER A 14 19.94 -10.49 10.77
CA SER A 14 20.64 -9.60 9.83
C SER A 14 19.82 -9.34 8.55
N GLN A 15 19.10 -10.33 8.03
CA GLN A 15 18.24 -10.15 6.86
C GLN A 15 17.00 -9.32 7.20
N ALA A 16 16.39 -9.50 8.37
CA ALA A 16 15.26 -8.70 8.83
C ALA A 16 15.66 -7.23 9.00
N ASP A 17 16.78 -6.96 9.67
CA ASP A 17 17.29 -5.60 9.86
C ASP A 17 17.61 -4.91 8.53
N GLN A 18 18.20 -5.65 7.58
CA GLN A 18 18.49 -5.13 6.25
C GLN A 18 17.22 -4.79 5.48
N SER A 19 16.19 -5.66 5.52
CA SER A 19 14.90 -5.42 4.86
C SER A 19 14.17 -4.19 5.43
N VAL A 20 14.22 -4.00 6.75
CA VAL A 20 13.62 -2.83 7.41
C VAL A 20 14.36 -1.54 7.00
N ASN A 21 15.69 -1.57 7.01
CA ASN A 21 16.51 -0.42 6.61
C ASN A 21 16.31 -0.04 5.14
N GLU A 22 16.17 -1.02 4.25
CA GLU A 22 15.86 -0.76 2.84
C GLU A 22 14.51 -0.07 2.66
N ARG A 23 13.44 -0.55 3.32
CA ARG A 23 12.13 0.10 3.29
C ARG A 23 12.18 1.53 3.83
N ALA A 24 12.90 1.75 4.93
CA ALA A 24 13.08 3.10 5.48
C ALA A 24 13.75 4.04 4.46
N ASN A 25 14.72 3.54 3.70
CA ASN A 25 15.37 4.31 2.64
C ASN A 25 14.43 4.59 1.46
N PHE A 26 13.61 3.60 1.04
CA PHE A 26 12.59 3.82 0.01
C PHE A 26 11.57 4.88 0.44
N TYR A 27 11.15 4.88 1.71
CA TYR A 27 10.26 5.89 2.27
C TYR A 27 10.92 7.29 2.25
N LYS A 28 12.21 7.41 2.60
CA LYS A 28 12.94 8.69 2.51
C LYS A 28 12.97 9.22 1.07
N ILE A 29 13.18 8.34 0.08
CA ILE A 29 13.14 8.70 -1.34
C ILE A 29 11.75 9.22 -1.71
N ALA A 30 10.69 8.49 -1.37
CA ALA A 30 9.31 8.89 -1.67
C ALA A 30 8.92 10.20 -0.99
N PHE A 31 9.27 10.40 0.28
CA PHE A 31 9.05 11.68 0.97
C PHE A 31 9.80 12.84 0.33
N THR A 32 11.01 12.59 -0.19
CA THR A 32 11.78 13.61 -0.93
C THR A 32 11.07 13.99 -2.23
N ASP A 33 10.50 13.02 -2.94
CA ASP A 33 9.71 13.27 -4.15
C ASP A 33 8.45 14.07 -3.86
N ILE A 34 7.70 13.69 -2.82
CA ILE A 34 6.51 14.43 -2.36
C ILE A 34 6.87 15.87 -1.99
N LYS A 35 7.96 16.06 -1.24
CA LYS A 35 8.41 17.41 -0.82
C LYS A 35 8.78 18.28 -2.02
N ASN A 36 9.43 17.72 -3.03
CA ASN A 36 9.86 18.46 -4.21
C ASN A 36 8.73 18.72 -5.21
N ASN A 37 7.73 17.85 -5.25
CA ASN A 37 6.60 17.91 -6.19
C ASN A 37 5.26 17.69 -5.47
N PRO A 38 4.86 18.58 -4.53
CA PRO A 38 3.75 18.30 -3.63
C PRO A 38 2.37 18.29 -4.31
N ILE A 39 2.18 18.99 -5.41
CA ILE A 39 0.88 19.15 -6.07
C ILE A 39 0.64 18.05 -7.11
N LEU A 40 1.56 17.88 -8.04
CA LEU A 40 1.42 16.98 -9.19
C LEU A 40 2.20 15.68 -9.05
N GLY A 41 3.04 15.55 -8.03
CA GLY A 41 3.95 14.42 -7.88
C GLY A 41 5.01 14.37 -8.98
N VAL A 42 5.67 13.23 -9.10
CA VAL A 42 6.69 12.99 -10.15
C VAL A 42 6.07 12.44 -11.45
N GLY A 43 4.76 12.22 -11.47
CA GLY A 43 4.01 11.61 -12.56
C GLY A 43 3.77 10.10 -12.34
N ILE A 44 2.61 9.63 -12.81
CA ILE A 44 2.20 8.22 -12.66
C ILE A 44 3.23 7.29 -13.32
N GLY A 45 3.67 6.27 -12.57
CA GLY A 45 4.67 5.29 -13.02
C GLY A 45 6.12 5.80 -13.02
N ASN A 46 6.36 7.06 -12.68
CA ASN A 46 7.70 7.67 -12.71
C ASN A 46 8.48 7.50 -11.40
N TRP A 47 7.84 7.10 -10.29
CA TRP A 47 8.56 6.89 -9.04
C TRP A 47 9.75 5.93 -9.22
N LYS A 48 9.57 4.88 -9.98
CA LYS A 48 10.62 3.92 -10.34
C LYS A 48 11.85 4.61 -10.98
N LEU A 49 11.64 5.61 -11.82
CA LEU A 49 12.74 6.33 -12.49
C LEU A 49 13.44 7.30 -11.54
N THR A 50 12.67 8.08 -10.79
CA THR A 50 13.21 9.04 -9.80
C THR A 50 13.90 8.33 -8.65
N SER A 51 13.40 7.17 -8.22
CA SER A 51 14.00 6.37 -7.16
C SER A 51 15.40 5.86 -7.54
N ILE A 52 15.61 5.43 -8.78
CA ILE A 52 16.92 5.00 -9.27
C ILE A 52 17.92 6.17 -9.20
N GLN A 53 17.53 7.36 -9.64
CA GLN A 53 18.40 8.55 -9.63
C GLN A 53 18.80 8.97 -8.20
N ARG A 54 17.92 8.70 -7.22
CA ARG A 54 18.14 9.06 -5.81
C ARG A 54 18.72 7.93 -4.97
N ALA A 55 18.65 6.69 -5.45
CA ALA A 55 19.13 5.49 -4.75
C ALA A 55 20.61 5.61 -4.36
N ASN A 56 21.44 6.17 -5.21
CA ASN A 56 22.87 6.37 -4.95
C ASN A 56 23.17 7.22 -3.70
N LYS A 57 22.21 7.97 -3.19
CA LYS A 57 22.36 8.80 -1.98
C LYS A 57 21.97 8.07 -0.69
N PHE A 58 21.16 7.01 -0.79
CA PHE A 58 20.50 6.37 0.36
C PHE A 58 20.76 4.88 0.46
N LEU A 59 21.26 4.24 -0.60
CA LEU A 59 21.46 2.79 -0.64
C LEU A 59 22.96 2.48 -0.77
N GLU A 60 23.43 1.59 0.08
CA GLU A 60 24.72 0.98 -0.06
C GLU A 60 24.63 -0.18 -1.06
N GLY A 61 25.43 -0.11 -2.11
CA GLY A 61 25.47 -1.13 -3.16
C GLY A 61 24.46 -0.90 -4.31
N TYR A 62 24.55 -1.74 -5.35
CA TYR A 62 23.71 -1.65 -6.55
C TYR A 62 22.37 -2.33 -6.32
N ARG A 63 21.39 -1.59 -5.74
CA ARG A 63 20.02 -2.04 -5.59
C ARG A 63 19.07 -1.04 -6.24
N ILE A 64 18.20 -1.55 -7.11
CA ILE A 64 17.22 -0.72 -7.81
C ILE A 64 15.89 -0.80 -7.04
N PRO A 65 15.43 0.30 -6.43
CA PRO A 65 14.14 0.35 -5.74
C PRO A 65 13.03 0.41 -6.80
N PHE A 66 12.45 -0.74 -7.15
CA PHE A 66 11.35 -0.79 -8.12
C PHE A 66 10.01 -0.35 -7.53
N ARG A 67 9.84 -0.44 -6.19
CA ARG A 67 8.61 -0.13 -5.45
C ARG A 67 8.95 0.40 -4.07
N THR A 68 8.04 1.22 -3.53
CA THR A 68 8.19 1.76 -2.17
C THR A 68 7.91 0.74 -1.07
N HIS A 69 7.22 -0.38 -1.38
CA HIS A 69 6.59 -1.27 -0.43
C HIS A 69 5.54 -0.59 0.46
N ASN A 70 4.89 0.43 -0.08
CA ASN A 70 3.73 1.11 0.49
C ASN A 70 2.99 1.83 -0.63
N ASP A 71 1.83 1.28 -1.06
CA ASP A 71 1.07 1.84 -2.19
C ASP A 71 0.60 3.28 -1.92
N PHE A 72 0.21 3.59 -0.68
CA PHE A 72 -0.25 4.94 -0.33
C PHE A 72 0.86 5.98 -0.51
N LEU A 73 2.08 5.62 -0.12
CA LEU A 73 3.24 6.50 -0.25
C LEU A 73 3.68 6.61 -1.71
N GLU A 74 3.69 5.50 -2.47
CA GLU A 74 4.04 5.48 -3.89
C GLU A 74 3.08 6.33 -4.70
N VAL A 75 1.77 6.11 -4.55
CA VAL A 75 0.75 6.91 -5.24
C VAL A 75 0.88 8.38 -4.89
N THR A 76 1.08 8.73 -3.60
CA THR A 76 1.25 10.12 -3.19
C THR A 76 2.49 10.76 -3.82
N ALA A 77 3.60 10.02 -3.93
CA ALA A 77 4.80 10.51 -4.61
C ALA A 77 4.57 10.73 -6.11
N GLU A 78 3.78 9.87 -6.74
CA GLU A 78 3.51 9.93 -8.18
C GLU A 78 2.49 11.00 -8.59
N VAL A 79 1.40 11.18 -7.82
CA VAL A 79 0.28 12.07 -8.19
C VAL A 79 0.16 13.29 -7.28
N GLY A 80 1.09 13.48 -6.35
CA GLY A 80 1.07 14.56 -5.38
C GLY A 80 0.11 14.32 -4.20
N ILE A 81 0.11 15.26 -3.25
CA ILE A 81 -0.66 15.14 -2.00
C ILE A 81 -2.17 15.09 -2.28
N ILE A 82 -2.66 15.90 -3.20
CA ILE A 82 -4.10 15.94 -3.52
C ILE A 82 -4.55 14.59 -4.07
N GLY A 83 -3.84 14.04 -5.07
CA GLY A 83 -4.14 12.73 -5.64
C GLY A 83 -3.99 11.59 -4.63
N GLY A 84 -2.96 11.66 -3.77
CA GLY A 84 -2.76 10.72 -2.67
C GLY A 84 -3.91 10.73 -1.67
N LEU A 85 -4.41 11.90 -1.26
CA LEU A 85 -5.58 12.02 -0.40
C LEU A 85 -6.86 11.48 -1.06
N CYS A 86 -7.06 11.75 -2.35
CA CYS A 86 -8.17 11.17 -3.11
C CYS A 86 -8.07 9.64 -3.15
N PHE A 87 -6.88 9.08 -3.36
CA PHE A 87 -6.66 7.63 -3.34
C PHE A 87 -6.95 7.02 -1.97
N ILE A 88 -6.45 7.63 -0.89
CA ILE A 88 -6.73 7.22 0.48
C ILE A 88 -8.25 7.25 0.74
N TYR A 89 -8.92 8.35 0.41
CA TYR A 89 -10.38 8.46 0.57
C TYR A 89 -11.11 7.37 -0.21
N PHE A 90 -10.73 7.11 -1.47
CA PHE A 90 -11.35 6.12 -2.33
C PHE A 90 -11.25 4.69 -1.73
N ILE A 91 -10.12 4.36 -1.11
CA ILE A 91 -9.92 3.06 -0.46
C ILE A 91 -10.62 2.97 0.89
N PHE A 92 -10.47 4.00 1.74
CA PHE A 92 -10.98 3.96 3.10
C PHE A 92 -12.49 4.19 3.21
N PHE A 93 -13.11 4.91 2.27
CA PHE A 93 -14.55 5.20 2.32
C PHE A 93 -15.40 3.91 2.34
N PRO A 94 -15.32 2.97 1.37
CA PRO A 94 -16.10 1.74 1.40
C PRO A 94 -15.74 0.84 2.60
N PHE A 95 -14.50 0.87 3.07
CA PHE A 95 -14.08 0.15 4.27
C PHE A 95 -14.80 0.65 5.52
N LEU A 96 -14.74 1.95 5.79
CA LEU A 96 -15.36 2.57 6.97
C LEU A 96 -16.90 2.51 6.91
N PHE A 97 -17.46 2.68 5.72
CA PHE A 97 -18.90 2.55 5.52
C PHE A 97 -19.37 1.13 5.86
N SER A 98 -18.70 0.11 5.33
CA SER A 98 -18.99 -1.30 5.59
C SER A 98 -18.83 -1.64 7.08
N PHE A 99 -17.78 -1.14 7.72
CA PHE A 99 -17.56 -1.31 9.14
C PHE A 99 -18.71 -0.73 9.99
N ASN A 100 -19.18 0.46 9.64
CA ASN A 100 -20.32 1.09 10.33
C ASN A 100 -21.62 0.29 10.18
N LYS A 101 -21.85 -0.32 9.00
CA LYS A 101 -23.00 -1.20 8.76
C LYS A 101 -22.93 -2.47 9.62
N ILE A 102 -21.75 -3.10 9.67
CA ILE A 102 -21.50 -4.29 10.50
C ILE A 102 -21.74 -3.97 11.98
N ARG A 103 -21.23 -2.84 12.48
CA ARG A 103 -21.41 -2.42 13.89
C ARG A 103 -22.87 -2.21 14.28
N ARG A 104 -23.75 -1.87 13.33
CA ARG A 104 -25.19 -1.70 13.59
C ARG A 104 -25.96 -3.01 13.67
N GLY A 105 -25.26 -4.16 13.64
CA GLY A 105 -25.85 -5.48 13.80
C GLY A 105 -26.58 -6.00 12.58
N GLU A 106 -26.27 -5.48 11.39
CA GLU A 106 -26.82 -6.04 10.16
C GLU A 106 -26.35 -7.49 9.99
N SER A 107 -27.26 -8.37 9.57
CA SER A 107 -26.96 -9.78 9.28
C SER A 107 -25.85 -9.89 8.23
N PHE A 108 -25.19 -11.05 8.16
CA PHE A 108 -24.10 -11.30 7.19
C PHE A 108 -24.55 -10.97 5.77
N ASN A 109 -23.89 -10.03 5.14
CA ASN A 109 -24.25 -9.49 3.83
C ASN A 109 -22.97 -9.04 3.08
N ALA A 110 -23.14 -8.40 1.91
CA ALA A 110 -22.04 -7.94 1.08
C ALA A 110 -21.06 -7.00 1.80
N TYR A 111 -21.51 -6.24 2.79
CA TYR A 111 -20.64 -5.33 3.55
C TYR A 111 -19.54 -6.07 4.34
N HIS A 112 -19.80 -7.30 4.81
CA HIS A 112 -18.77 -8.11 5.46
C HIS A 112 -17.66 -8.52 4.48
N LEU A 113 -18.05 -8.90 3.25
CA LEU A 113 -17.07 -9.24 2.20
C LEU A 113 -16.27 -8.01 1.78
N ILE A 114 -16.93 -6.85 1.58
CA ILE A 114 -16.26 -5.59 1.23
C ILE A 114 -15.27 -5.21 2.33
N PHE A 115 -15.67 -5.26 3.60
CA PHE A 115 -14.81 -4.96 4.73
C PHE A 115 -13.58 -5.85 4.76
N LEU A 116 -13.75 -7.17 4.56
CA LEU A 116 -12.63 -8.11 4.57
C LEU A 116 -11.68 -7.88 3.38
N ILE A 117 -12.20 -7.78 2.16
CA ILE A 117 -11.37 -7.62 0.95
C ILE A 117 -10.60 -6.30 1.01
N VAL A 118 -11.30 -5.20 1.29
CA VAL A 118 -10.65 -3.87 1.36
C VAL A 118 -9.73 -3.77 2.56
N GLY A 119 -10.10 -4.37 3.70
CA GLY A 119 -9.23 -4.43 4.89
C GLY A 119 -7.93 -5.17 4.63
N VAL A 120 -7.98 -6.32 3.99
CA VAL A 120 -6.76 -7.06 3.59
C VAL A 120 -5.92 -6.24 2.61
N TYR A 121 -6.57 -5.56 1.63
CA TYR A 121 -5.87 -4.68 0.71
C TYR A 121 -5.15 -3.54 1.45
N ILE A 122 -5.81 -2.87 2.41
CA ILE A 122 -5.20 -1.79 3.21
C ILE A 122 -3.97 -2.30 3.96
N LEU A 123 -4.08 -3.44 4.65
CA LEU A 123 -2.96 -4.02 5.41
C LEU A 123 -1.79 -4.40 4.49
N ASP A 124 -2.08 -5.04 3.36
CA ASP A 124 -1.03 -5.42 2.40
C ASP A 124 -0.38 -4.17 1.76
N SER A 125 -1.16 -3.13 1.45
CA SER A 125 -0.68 -1.86 0.89
C SER A 125 0.28 -1.09 1.80
N MET A 126 0.22 -1.30 3.11
CA MET A 126 1.13 -0.67 4.07
C MET A 126 2.52 -1.32 4.11
N LEU A 127 2.62 -2.57 3.68
CA LEU A 127 3.83 -3.39 3.81
C LEU A 127 4.37 -3.88 2.48
N ASN A 128 3.55 -3.86 1.44
CA ASN A 128 3.86 -4.38 0.11
C ASN A 128 3.38 -3.42 -0.99
N PHE A 129 3.11 -3.97 -2.17
CA PHE A 129 2.65 -3.26 -3.37
C PHE A 129 1.51 -4.02 -4.07
N PRO A 130 0.35 -4.28 -3.38
CA PRO A 130 -0.77 -5.03 -3.93
C PRO A 130 -1.38 -4.36 -5.17
N MET A 131 -1.28 -3.05 -5.32
CA MET A 131 -1.74 -2.31 -6.50
C MET A 131 -1.08 -2.80 -7.80
N HIS A 132 0.10 -3.39 -7.72
CA HIS A 132 0.83 -3.93 -8.89
C HIS A 132 0.62 -5.44 -9.09
N ARG A 133 -0.28 -6.06 -8.32
CA ARG A 133 -0.63 -7.49 -8.42
C ARG A 133 -2.03 -7.64 -9.03
N PRO A 134 -2.15 -8.09 -10.29
CA PRO A 134 -3.45 -8.13 -11.01
C PRO A 134 -4.52 -8.89 -10.24
N VAL A 135 -4.16 -10.00 -9.57
CA VAL A 135 -5.11 -10.80 -8.79
C VAL A 135 -5.73 -9.98 -7.65
N ILE A 136 -4.93 -9.24 -6.89
CA ILE A 136 -5.40 -8.46 -5.74
C ILE A 136 -6.25 -7.28 -6.21
N ILE A 137 -5.85 -6.62 -7.29
CA ILE A 137 -6.63 -5.53 -7.89
C ILE A 137 -7.99 -6.01 -8.38
N ASN A 138 -8.10 -7.21 -8.96
CA ASN A 138 -9.38 -7.76 -9.37
C ASN A 138 -10.32 -7.97 -8.17
N TYR A 139 -9.82 -8.46 -7.03
CA TYR A 139 -10.64 -8.56 -5.81
C TYR A 139 -11.06 -7.18 -5.29
N LEU A 140 -10.21 -6.18 -5.37
CA LEU A 140 -10.55 -4.81 -4.99
C LEU A 140 -11.67 -4.24 -5.87
N PHE A 141 -11.56 -4.39 -7.20
CA PHE A 141 -12.63 -3.98 -8.12
C PHE A 141 -13.93 -4.74 -7.88
N PHE A 142 -13.87 -6.03 -7.57
CA PHE A 142 -15.04 -6.81 -7.18
C PHE A 142 -15.70 -6.25 -5.92
N ALA A 143 -14.91 -5.90 -4.90
CA ALA A 143 -15.43 -5.28 -3.69
C ALA A 143 -16.13 -3.93 -3.97
N PHE A 144 -15.56 -3.10 -4.85
CA PHE A 144 -16.17 -1.83 -5.27
C PHE A 144 -17.47 -2.03 -6.07
N ALA A 145 -17.50 -3.02 -6.94
CA ALA A 145 -18.72 -3.39 -7.66
C ALA A 145 -19.82 -3.83 -6.70
N LEU A 146 -19.50 -4.69 -5.73
CA LEU A 146 -20.44 -5.09 -4.67
C LEU A 146 -20.91 -3.90 -3.84
N PHE A 147 -20.02 -2.98 -3.50
CA PHE A 147 -20.34 -1.77 -2.77
C PHE A 147 -21.39 -0.93 -3.53
N HIS A 148 -21.13 -0.66 -4.81
CA HIS A 148 -22.02 0.12 -5.65
C HIS A 148 -23.41 -0.54 -5.84
N LEU A 149 -23.46 -1.86 -6.06
CA LEU A 149 -24.70 -2.61 -6.23
C LEU A 149 -25.54 -2.65 -4.95
N ASN A 150 -24.87 -2.74 -3.80
CA ASN A 150 -25.54 -2.83 -2.51
C ASN A 150 -26.08 -1.47 -2.03
N ASP A 151 -25.37 -0.39 -2.35
CA ASP A 151 -25.81 0.98 -2.04
C ASP A 151 -27.06 1.36 -2.85
N LYS A 152 -27.17 0.97 -4.10
CA LYS A 152 -28.38 1.18 -4.92
C LYS A 152 -29.62 0.48 -4.37
N LYS A 153 -29.49 -0.68 -3.74
CA LYS A 153 -30.64 -1.38 -3.12
C LYS A 153 -31.20 -0.68 -1.89
N LEU A 154 -30.45 0.22 -1.28
CA LEU A 154 -30.91 1.01 -0.13
C LEU A 154 -31.64 2.29 -0.53
N GLN A 155 -31.62 2.65 -1.82
CA GLN A 155 -32.26 3.86 -2.36
C GLN A 155 -33.63 3.56 -3.05
N LEU A 156 -33.98 2.28 -3.17
CA LEU A 156 -35.29 1.79 -3.66
C LEU A 156 -36.15 1.24 -2.51
#